data_1455064f1eb59c758d1eb2407ee799dd
#
_entry.id   1455064f1eb59c758d1eb2407ee799dd
#
_cell.length_a   1.000
_cell.length_b   1.000
_cell.length_c   1.000
_cell.angle_alpha   90.00
_cell.angle_beta   90.00
_cell.angle_gamma   90.00
#
_symmetry.space_group_name_H-M   'P 1'
#
loop_
_entity.id
_entity.type
_entity.pdbx_description
1 polymer ?
#
loop_
_entity_poly.entity_id
_entity_poly.type
_entity_poly.pdbx_seq_one_letter_code
_entity_poly.pdbx_strand_id
1 'polypeptide(L)'
;MEDKCKTGRVTIPTDLDVVPETLEILKKWGADAIRDCDGTDFPQELKNADAKIYSTYYTTRKDNAWAKANPDEVQQCYIMTGFYTAPGNTVTIPLMKGISPELMKVNDHDDITRWWEVMDRSTGQPVPPEQWSYADGSVTVQAVPFHEYTVSFLAYLIWDPVHMYNATTNGWTNFEHQITFDVRQPKTHKYSMERLRKFIAEHPYVNVIRYTTFFHQFTLI
;
A
#
# COMPACT_ATOMS: atom_id res chain seq x y z
N MET A 1 -30.46 -11.29 -36.72
CA MET A 1 -29.88 -11.41 -35.35
C MET A 1 -30.17 -10.10 -34.68
N GLU A 2 -31.15 -10.06 -33.75
CA GLU A 2 -31.53 -8.84 -33.09
C GLU A 2 -30.29 -8.29 -32.34
N ASP A 3 -29.98 -7.04 -32.64
CA ASP A 3 -28.95 -6.26 -31.95
C ASP A 3 -29.41 -6.11 -30.49
N LYS A 4 -29.01 -7.04 -29.63
CA LYS A 4 -29.31 -6.95 -28.23
C LYS A 4 -28.69 -5.67 -27.73
N CYS A 5 -29.50 -4.68 -27.43
CA CYS A 5 -29.11 -3.37 -26.94
C CYS A 5 -28.17 -3.57 -25.73
N LYS A 6 -26.87 -3.28 -25.93
CA LYS A 6 -25.89 -3.29 -24.84
C LYS A 6 -26.32 -2.23 -23.84
N THR A 7 -26.55 -2.64 -22.62
CA THR A 7 -27.08 -1.76 -21.58
C THR A 7 -26.03 -0.84 -20.96
N GLY A 8 -24.74 -1.07 -21.23
CA GLY A 8 -23.62 -0.36 -20.60
C GLY A 8 -23.46 -0.63 -19.10
N ARG A 9 -24.10 -1.69 -18.59
CA ARG A 9 -24.22 -1.95 -17.14
C ARG A 9 -23.65 -3.29 -16.70
N VAL A 10 -23.38 -4.21 -17.61
CA VAL A 10 -22.89 -5.56 -17.28
C VAL A 10 -21.41 -5.67 -17.61
N THR A 11 -20.58 -5.83 -16.58
CA THR A 11 -19.14 -6.09 -16.71
C THR A 11 -18.83 -7.45 -16.14
N ILE A 12 -18.19 -8.31 -16.93
CA ILE A 12 -17.80 -9.67 -16.54
C ILE A 12 -16.33 -9.66 -16.13
N PRO A 13 -15.99 -10.12 -14.92
CA PRO A 13 -14.59 -10.40 -14.58
C PRO A 13 -14.09 -11.59 -15.38
N THR A 14 -12.81 -11.58 -15.76
CA THR A 14 -12.18 -12.68 -16.48
C THR A 14 -10.74 -12.88 -16.00
N ASP A 15 -10.26 -14.09 -16.18
CA ASP A 15 -8.88 -14.47 -16.02
C ASP A 15 -8.44 -15.33 -17.22
N LEU A 16 -7.14 -15.57 -17.38
CA LEU A 16 -6.59 -16.32 -18.50
C LEU A 16 -7.10 -17.77 -18.58
N ASP A 17 -7.40 -18.34 -17.41
CA ASP A 17 -7.86 -19.74 -17.30
C ASP A 17 -9.32 -19.95 -17.72
N VAL A 18 -10.11 -18.87 -17.91
CA VAL A 18 -11.55 -18.92 -18.15
C VAL A 18 -11.99 -18.13 -19.40
N VAL A 19 -11.10 -17.97 -20.36
CA VAL A 19 -11.37 -17.19 -21.59
C VAL A 19 -12.56 -17.73 -22.40
N PRO A 20 -12.67 -19.06 -22.67
CA PRO A 20 -13.80 -19.60 -23.42
C PRO A 20 -15.14 -19.34 -22.73
N GLU A 21 -15.21 -19.57 -21.43
CA GLU A 21 -16.40 -19.35 -20.61
C GLU A 21 -16.78 -17.87 -20.57
N THR A 22 -15.79 -16.99 -20.48
CA THR A 22 -16.01 -15.54 -20.54
C THR A 22 -16.65 -15.12 -21.86
N LEU A 23 -16.18 -15.62 -23.00
CA LEU A 23 -16.73 -15.32 -24.31
C LEU A 23 -18.15 -15.87 -24.48
N GLU A 24 -18.43 -17.06 -23.93
CA GLU A 24 -19.78 -17.64 -23.92
C GLU A 24 -20.75 -16.78 -23.10
N ILE A 25 -20.38 -16.43 -21.88
CA ILE A 25 -21.19 -15.62 -20.97
C ILE A 25 -21.41 -14.22 -21.54
N LEU A 26 -20.38 -13.63 -22.17
CA LEU A 26 -20.48 -12.32 -22.83
C LEU A 26 -21.62 -12.30 -23.85
N LYS A 27 -21.72 -13.34 -24.70
CA LYS A 27 -22.78 -13.50 -25.70
C LYS A 27 -24.14 -13.78 -25.06
N LYS A 28 -24.17 -14.71 -24.09
CA LYS A 28 -25.40 -15.16 -23.45
C LYS A 28 -26.09 -14.07 -22.67
N TRP A 29 -25.34 -13.22 -21.99
CA TRP A 29 -25.87 -12.16 -21.15
C TRP A 29 -25.96 -10.80 -21.86
N GLY A 30 -25.38 -10.67 -23.06
CA GLY A 30 -25.27 -9.39 -23.75
C GLY A 30 -24.45 -8.38 -22.94
N ALA A 31 -23.36 -8.85 -22.31
CA ALA A 31 -22.53 -8.01 -21.49
C ALA A 31 -21.78 -6.97 -22.33
N ASP A 32 -21.56 -5.80 -21.76
CA ASP A 32 -20.97 -4.64 -22.44
C ASP A 32 -19.47 -4.53 -22.28
N ALA A 33 -18.95 -5.14 -21.22
CA ALA A 33 -17.55 -5.02 -20.86
C ALA A 33 -17.00 -6.30 -20.22
N ILE A 34 -15.72 -6.52 -20.40
CA ILE A 34 -14.91 -7.48 -19.66
C ILE A 34 -13.83 -6.74 -18.88
N ARG A 35 -13.46 -7.25 -17.72
CA ARG A 35 -12.40 -6.69 -16.90
C ARG A 35 -11.41 -7.78 -16.50
N ASP A 36 -10.14 -7.43 -16.46
CA ASP A 36 -9.14 -8.24 -15.76
C ASP A 36 -9.31 -8.14 -14.23
N CYS A 37 -8.73 -9.08 -13.52
CA CYS A 37 -8.74 -9.10 -12.06
C CYS A 37 -7.46 -8.51 -11.45
N ASP A 38 -6.34 -8.54 -12.17
CA ASP A 38 -5.02 -8.24 -11.62
C ASP A 38 -4.08 -7.43 -12.54
N GLY A 39 -4.59 -6.89 -13.66
CA GLY A 39 -3.80 -6.15 -14.66
C GLY A 39 -3.09 -7.05 -15.66
N THR A 40 -3.59 -8.26 -15.86
CA THR A 40 -3.07 -9.22 -16.84
C THR A 40 -3.30 -8.75 -18.27
N ASP A 41 -2.32 -8.98 -19.15
CA ASP A 41 -2.49 -8.75 -20.59
C ASP A 41 -3.46 -9.78 -21.19
N PHE A 42 -4.48 -9.29 -21.89
CA PHE A 42 -5.51 -10.15 -22.45
C PHE A 42 -5.02 -10.87 -23.72
N PRO A 43 -5.43 -12.13 -23.93
CA PRO A 43 -5.22 -12.83 -25.18
C PRO A 43 -6.04 -12.20 -26.32
N GLN A 44 -5.65 -12.48 -27.54
CA GLN A 44 -6.21 -11.84 -28.74
C GLN A 44 -7.72 -12.06 -28.88
N GLU A 45 -8.21 -13.22 -28.44
CA GLU A 45 -9.62 -13.57 -28.46
C GLU A 45 -10.48 -12.60 -27.65
N LEU A 46 -10.01 -12.20 -26.46
CA LEU A 46 -10.68 -11.20 -25.63
C LEU A 46 -10.52 -9.79 -26.19
N LYS A 47 -9.34 -9.47 -26.76
CA LYS A 47 -9.10 -8.15 -27.41
C LYS A 47 -10.02 -7.92 -28.61
N ASN A 48 -10.40 -8.98 -29.28
CA ASN A 48 -11.30 -8.94 -30.44
C ASN A 48 -12.79 -9.12 -30.07
N ALA A 49 -13.10 -9.33 -28.80
CA ALA A 49 -14.50 -9.47 -28.38
C ALA A 49 -15.26 -8.14 -28.57
N ASP A 50 -16.54 -8.24 -28.92
CA ASP A 50 -17.40 -7.07 -29.01
C ASP A 50 -17.84 -6.58 -27.64
N ALA A 51 -16.85 -6.12 -26.86
CA ALA A 51 -17.00 -5.60 -25.49
C ALA A 51 -15.93 -4.58 -25.18
N LYS A 52 -16.23 -3.65 -24.29
CA LYS A 52 -15.21 -2.75 -23.73
C LYS A 52 -14.28 -3.52 -22.81
N ILE A 53 -13.00 -3.17 -22.87
CA ILE A 53 -11.98 -3.77 -22.00
C ILE A 53 -11.64 -2.80 -20.87
N TYR A 54 -11.82 -3.28 -19.64
CA TYR A 54 -11.44 -2.59 -18.42
C TYR A 54 -10.21 -3.28 -17.83
N SER A 55 -9.08 -2.58 -17.80
CA SER A 55 -7.86 -3.13 -17.22
C SER A 55 -7.56 -2.52 -15.86
N THR A 56 -7.10 -3.35 -14.95
CA THR A 56 -6.68 -2.94 -13.62
C THR A 56 -5.22 -2.48 -13.65
N TYR A 57 -4.96 -1.27 -13.18
CA TYR A 57 -3.62 -0.74 -13.04
C TYR A 57 -3.29 -0.53 -11.57
N TYR A 58 -2.23 -1.19 -11.12
CA TYR A 58 -1.72 -1.05 -9.75
C TYR A 58 -0.54 -0.09 -9.72
N THR A 59 -0.61 0.92 -8.87
CA THR A 59 0.37 2.02 -8.86
C THR A 59 1.74 1.66 -8.35
N THR A 60 1.86 0.60 -7.55
CA THR A 60 3.08 0.27 -6.82
C THR A 60 3.56 -1.15 -7.05
N ARG A 61 2.90 -1.92 -7.91
CA ARG A 61 3.31 -3.28 -8.21
C ARG A 61 4.41 -3.34 -9.27
N LYS A 62 5.36 -4.27 -9.08
CA LYS A 62 6.48 -4.56 -9.98
C LYS A 62 7.52 -3.42 -10.07
N ASP A 63 7.56 -2.54 -9.08
CA ASP A 63 8.45 -1.38 -9.06
C ASP A 63 9.47 -1.42 -7.91
N ASN A 64 9.73 -2.60 -7.33
CA ASN A 64 10.68 -2.77 -6.22
C ASN A 64 12.06 -2.23 -6.52
N ALA A 65 12.55 -2.38 -7.75
CA ALA A 65 13.87 -1.85 -8.14
C ALA A 65 13.92 -0.33 -7.99
N TRP A 66 12.85 0.35 -8.39
CA TRP A 66 12.74 1.80 -8.23
C TRP A 66 12.62 2.20 -6.76
N ALA A 67 11.79 1.52 -5.99
CA ALA A 67 11.60 1.79 -4.57
C ALA A 67 12.91 1.59 -3.77
N LYS A 68 13.67 0.53 -4.04
CA LYS A 68 14.98 0.28 -3.43
C LYS A 68 16.03 1.32 -3.80
N ALA A 69 15.97 1.85 -5.02
CA ALA A 69 16.86 2.93 -5.47
C ALA A 69 16.45 4.32 -4.94
N ASN A 70 15.27 4.44 -4.35
CA ASN A 70 14.70 5.69 -3.84
C ASN A 70 14.07 5.48 -2.46
N PRO A 71 14.86 5.14 -1.42
CA PRO A 71 14.33 4.79 -0.10
C PRO A 71 13.52 5.92 0.54
N ASP A 72 13.85 7.18 0.27
CA ASP A 72 13.14 8.35 0.80
C ASP A 72 11.74 8.53 0.20
N GLU A 73 11.47 7.87 -0.92
CA GLU A 73 10.18 7.90 -1.60
C GLU A 73 9.24 6.76 -1.16
N VAL A 74 9.73 5.83 -0.34
CA VAL A 74 8.92 4.75 0.23
C VAL A 74 7.83 5.35 1.10
N GLN A 75 6.63 4.79 1.03
CA GLN A 75 5.49 5.27 1.80
C GLN A 75 5.79 5.19 3.30
N GLN A 76 5.46 6.27 3.99
CA GLN A 76 5.59 6.36 5.44
C GLN A 76 4.22 6.42 6.09
N CYS A 77 4.15 5.95 7.33
CA CYS A 77 3.02 6.12 8.21
C CYS A 77 3.49 6.61 9.58
N TYR A 78 2.60 7.31 10.26
CA TYR A 78 2.82 7.77 11.63
C TYR A 78 2.19 6.76 12.57
N ILE A 79 2.98 6.21 13.49
CA ILE A 79 2.60 5.12 14.39
C ILE A 79 2.78 5.59 15.83
N MET A 80 1.87 5.21 16.70
CA MET A 80 1.98 5.41 18.13
C MET A 80 2.18 4.06 18.83
N THR A 81 3.10 4.02 19.79
CA THR A 81 3.29 2.87 20.68
C THR A 81 2.09 2.64 21.59
N GLY A 82 2.02 1.49 22.22
CA GLY A 82 1.18 1.30 23.41
C GLY A 82 1.62 2.20 24.58
N PHE A 83 0.83 2.18 25.64
CA PHE A 83 1.12 2.93 26.89
C PHE A 83 2.17 2.19 27.71
N TYR A 84 3.14 2.94 28.24
CA TYR A 84 4.22 2.43 29.09
C TYR A 84 4.26 3.20 30.40
N THR A 85 3.96 2.52 31.50
CA THR A 85 4.06 3.10 32.84
C THR A 85 5.52 3.13 33.28
N ALA A 86 6.00 4.28 33.71
CA ALA A 86 7.36 4.44 34.22
C ALA A 86 7.51 3.80 35.60
N PRO A 87 8.40 2.80 35.78
CA PRO A 87 8.62 2.18 37.09
C PRO A 87 9.46 3.07 38.04
N GLY A 88 10.09 4.12 37.50
CA GLY A 88 10.97 5.02 38.21
C GLY A 88 11.23 6.28 37.39
N ASN A 89 12.40 6.87 37.55
CA ASN A 89 12.76 8.14 36.88
C ASN A 89 13.12 7.99 35.39
N THR A 90 13.01 6.77 34.85
CA THR A 90 13.20 6.50 33.44
C THR A 90 12.25 5.41 32.96
N VAL A 91 11.87 5.44 31.69
CA VAL A 91 11.16 4.36 31.01
C VAL A 91 11.73 4.15 29.62
N THR A 92 11.93 2.88 29.22
CA THR A 92 12.36 2.51 27.86
C THR A 92 11.19 1.92 27.10
N ILE A 93 10.91 2.48 25.93
CA ILE A 93 9.74 2.18 25.11
C ILE A 93 10.22 1.59 23.79
N PRO A 94 10.06 0.28 23.55
CA PRO A 94 10.37 -0.36 22.27
C PRO A 94 9.36 0.07 21.22
N LEU A 95 9.83 0.66 20.11
CA LEU A 95 8.96 1.26 19.10
C LEU A 95 8.17 0.22 18.30
N MET A 96 8.80 -0.88 17.92
CA MET A 96 8.25 -1.89 17.02
C MET A 96 7.59 -3.07 17.75
N LYS A 97 7.30 -2.96 19.04
CA LYS A 97 6.65 -4.03 19.79
C LYS A 97 5.27 -4.35 19.21
N GLY A 98 5.08 -5.58 18.76
CA GLY A 98 3.84 -6.05 18.14
C GLY A 98 3.69 -5.72 16.65
N ILE A 99 4.69 -5.06 16.04
CA ILE A 99 4.71 -4.75 14.62
C ILE A 99 5.72 -5.67 13.92
N SER A 100 5.30 -6.29 12.81
CA SER A 100 6.19 -7.15 12.03
C SER A 100 7.31 -6.33 11.38
N PRO A 101 8.58 -6.73 11.54
CA PRO A 101 9.71 -6.08 10.87
C PRO A 101 9.72 -6.33 9.35
N GLU A 102 8.92 -7.26 8.85
CA GLU A 102 8.73 -7.48 7.42
C GLU A 102 7.75 -6.47 6.81
N LEU A 103 6.83 -5.93 7.63
CA LEU A 103 5.84 -4.97 7.19
C LEU A 103 6.36 -3.54 7.25
N MET A 104 7.04 -3.19 8.32
CA MET A 104 7.46 -1.82 8.61
C MET A 104 8.87 -1.74 9.16
N LYS A 105 9.49 -0.59 8.93
CA LYS A 105 10.81 -0.24 9.46
C LYS A 105 10.75 1.20 10.01
N VAL A 106 11.33 1.41 11.20
CA VAL A 106 11.45 2.76 11.77
C VAL A 106 12.19 3.68 10.79
N ASN A 107 11.68 4.88 10.56
CA ASN A 107 12.42 5.95 9.90
C ASN A 107 13.21 6.73 10.96
N ASP A 108 14.50 6.43 11.06
CA ASP A 108 15.46 7.07 11.93
C ASP A 108 16.52 7.89 11.16
N HIS A 109 16.30 8.10 9.85
CA HIS A 109 17.19 8.87 8.96
C HIS A 109 16.94 10.36 9.03
N ASP A 110 15.69 10.76 9.21
CA ASP A 110 15.31 12.16 9.32
C ASP A 110 15.59 12.68 10.73
N ASP A 111 15.47 13.99 10.91
CA ASP A 111 15.54 14.60 12.23
C ASP A 111 14.37 14.09 13.10
N ILE A 112 14.64 13.05 13.89
CA ILE A 112 13.64 12.41 14.74
C ILE A 112 13.04 13.36 15.77
N THR A 113 13.81 14.35 16.25
CA THR A 113 13.32 15.32 17.23
C THR A 113 12.27 16.27 16.65
N ARG A 114 12.27 16.43 15.33
CA ARG A 114 11.29 17.23 14.60
C ARG A 114 10.01 16.44 14.28
N TRP A 115 10.14 15.15 14.03
CA TRP A 115 9.04 14.36 13.50
C TRP A 115 8.42 13.39 14.49
N TRP A 116 9.14 13.05 15.55
CA TRP A 116 8.61 12.17 16.58
C TRP A 116 8.10 12.97 17.75
N GLU A 117 7.12 12.40 18.44
CA GLU A 117 6.50 13.01 19.61
C GLU A 117 6.49 12.00 20.76
N VAL A 118 7.10 12.39 21.87
CA VAL A 118 6.98 11.66 23.13
C VAL A 118 5.98 12.38 24.02
N MET A 119 4.95 11.66 24.45
CA MET A 119 3.88 12.24 25.28
C MET A 119 3.85 11.63 26.67
N ASP A 120 3.80 12.47 27.68
CA ASP A 120 3.34 12.10 29.02
C ASP A 120 1.80 12.09 29.02
N ARG A 121 1.21 10.89 29.00
CA ARG A 121 -0.23 10.71 28.95
C ARG A 121 -0.94 11.01 30.24
N SER A 122 -0.22 10.98 31.37
CA SER A 122 -0.77 11.33 32.68
C SER A 122 -0.99 12.85 32.81
N THR A 123 -0.18 13.65 32.13
CA THR A 123 -0.32 15.14 32.14
C THR A 123 -0.91 15.68 30.84
N GLY A 124 -0.89 14.90 29.77
CA GLY A 124 -1.26 15.34 28.42
C GLY A 124 -0.26 16.32 27.79
N GLN A 125 0.98 16.36 28.28
CA GLN A 125 2.02 17.27 27.79
C GLN A 125 3.09 16.52 26.99
N PRO A 126 3.63 17.13 25.92
CA PRO A 126 4.78 16.58 25.22
C PRO A 126 6.03 16.63 26.13
N VAL A 127 6.84 15.59 26.02
CA VAL A 127 8.16 15.52 26.67
C VAL A 127 9.17 16.23 25.78
N PRO A 128 9.91 17.23 26.27
CA PRO A 128 10.91 17.94 25.48
C PRO A 128 11.98 17.02 24.91
N PRO A 129 12.52 17.30 23.70
CA PRO A 129 13.50 16.43 23.03
C PRO A 129 14.77 16.13 23.85
N GLU A 130 15.19 17.06 24.71
CA GLU A 130 16.35 16.90 25.61
C GLU A 130 16.11 15.92 26.77
N GLN A 131 14.87 15.49 26.98
CA GLN A 131 14.49 14.55 28.04
C GLN A 131 14.26 13.14 27.52
N TRP A 132 14.51 12.88 26.26
CA TRP A 132 14.44 11.52 25.70
C TRP A 132 15.54 11.29 24.69
N SER A 133 15.85 10.03 24.45
CA SER A 133 16.83 9.62 23.45
C SER A 133 16.37 8.35 22.74
N TYR A 134 16.81 8.17 21.50
CA TYR A 134 16.56 6.97 20.72
C TYR A 134 17.86 6.17 20.51
N ALA A 135 17.80 4.89 20.80
CA ALA A 135 18.86 3.94 20.50
C ALA A 135 18.27 2.53 20.34
N ASP A 136 18.84 1.73 19.44
CA ASP A 136 18.52 0.31 19.28
C ASP A 136 17.01 -0.01 19.18
N GLY A 137 16.26 0.80 18.43
CA GLY A 137 14.82 0.60 18.22
C GLY A 137 13.95 0.95 19.41
N SER A 138 14.48 1.65 20.42
CA SER A 138 13.76 2.04 21.62
C SER A 138 14.00 3.51 21.97
N VAL A 139 12.99 4.16 22.53
CA VAL A 139 13.09 5.49 23.11
C VAL A 139 13.18 5.37 24.62
N THR A 140 14.21 5.98 25.20
CA THR A 140 14.35 6.12 26.66
C THR A 140 13.98 7.52 27.08
N VAL A 141 13.04 7.64 28.00
CA VAL A 141 12.46 8.89 28.48
C VAL A 141 12.90 9.14 29.93
N GLN A 142 13.31 10.37 30.25
CA GLN A 142 13.39 10.84 31.63
C GLN A 142 11.95 11.03 32.14
N ALA A 143 11.54 10.19 33.06
CA ALA A 143 10.15 10.01 33.41
C ALA A 143 9.83 10.42 34.85
N VAL A 144 8.59 10.78 35.08
CA VAL A 144 8.01 10.87 36.43
C VAL A 144 7.51 9.48 36.82
N PRO A 145 7.87 8.93 37.98
CA PRO A 145 7.41 7.62 38.41
C PRO A 145 5.88 7.47 38.34
N PHE A 146 5.44 6.32 37.85
CA PHE A 146 4.03 5.94 37.66
C PHE A 146 3.24 6.71 36.61
N HIS A 147 3.85 7.69 35.91
CA HIS A 147 3.23 8.29 34.73
C HIS A 147 3.27 7.33 33.55
N GLU A 148 2.34 7.49 32.62
CA GLU A 148 2.25 6.72 31.38
C GLU A 148 2.79 7.53 30.20
N TYR A 149 3.56 6.88 29.34
CA TYR A 149 4.20 7.49 28.18
C TYR A 149 3.86 6.76 26.90
N THR A 150 3.81 7.49 25.79
CA THR A 150 3.73 6.96 24.44
C THR A 150 4.73 7.67 23.55
N VAL A 151 5.13 6.99 22.48
CA VAL A 151 5.95 7.57 21.41
C VAL A 151 5.18 7.46 20.10
N SER A 152 5.01 8.60 19.42
CA SER A 152 4.53 8.64 18.04
C SER A 152 5.73 8.86 17.12
N PHE A 153 5.90 8.05 16.11
CA PHE A 153 7.08 8.03 15.26
C PHE A 153 6.75 7.70 13.80
N LEU A 154 7.66 8.04 12.89
CA LEU A 154 7.55 7.69 11.48
C LEU A 154 8.13 6.29 11.23
N ALA A 155 7.43 5.52 10.41
CA ALA A 155 7.91 4.23 9.91
C ALA A 155 7.68 4.12 8.41
N TYR A 156 8.63 3.49 7.71
CA TYR A 156 8.47 3.09 6.32
C TYR A 156 7.61 1.84 6.21
N LEU A 157 6.66 1.86 5.29
CA LEU A 157 5.86 0.69 4.93
C LEU A 157 6.60 -0.07 3.84
N ILE A 158 7.32 -1.14 4.22
CA ILE A 158 8.21 -1.89 3.32
C ILE A 158 7.57 -3.12 2.67
N TRP A 159 6.31 -3.40 2.99
CA TRP A 159 5.52 -4.43 2.34
C TRP A 159 4.13 -3.87 1.98
N ASP A 160 3.78 -3.93 0.69
CA ASP A 160 2.46 -3.52 0.22
C ASP A 160 1.36 -4.33 0.94
N PRO A 161 0.40 -3.68 1.61
CA PRO A 161 -0.62 -4.37 2.39
C PRO A 161 -1.51 -5.31 1.56
N VAL A 162 -1.73 -5.02 0.28
CA VAL A 162 -2.50 -5.91 -0.61
C VAL A 162 -1.69 -7.17 -0.91
N HIS A 163 -0.42 -6.99 -1.20
CA HIS A 163 0.48 -8.11 -1.45
C HIS A 163 0.63 -8.96 -0.18
N MET A 164 0.80 -8.33 0.98
CA MET A 164 0.84 -9.00 2.28
C MET A 164 -0.44 -9.81 2.53
N TYR A 165 -1.62 -9.22 2.31
CA TYR A 165 -2.90 -9.90 2.46
C TYR A 165 -2.98 -11.13 1.55
N ASN A 166 -2.62 -11.00 0.28
CA ASN A 166 -2.64 -12.12 -0.65
C ASN A 166 -1.62 -13.20 -0.29
N ALA A 167 -0.43 -12.82 0.17
CA ALA A 167 0.57 -13.77 0.63
C ALA A 167 0.10 -14.56 1.86
N THR A 168 -0.48 -13.88 2.84
CA THR A 168 -0.89 -14.47 4.12
C THR A 168 -2.23 -15.21 4.05
N THR A 169 -3.17 -14.73 3.23
CA THR A 169 -4.54 -15.27 3.19
C THR A 169 -4.77 -16.19 1.99
N ASN A 170 -4.18 -15.87 0.85
CA ASN A 170 -4.38 -16.61 -0.40
C ASN A 170 -3.19 -17.50 -0.79
N GLY A 171 -2.16 -17.58 0.04
CA GLY A 171 -1.00 -18.42 -0.18
C GLY A 171 -0.10 -17.97 -1.34
N TRP A 172 -0.14 -16.70 -1.74
CA TRP A 172 0.71 -16.14 -2.79
C TRP A 172 2.12 -15.87 -2.27
N THR A 173 2.86 -16.93 -1.93
CA THR A 173 4.16 -16.84 -1.27
C THR A 173 5.36 -16.79 -2.21
N ASN A 174 5.16 -16.98 -3.52
CA ASN A 174 6.23 -17.10 -4.51
C ASN A 174 6.70 -15.76 -5.10
N PHE A 175 6.29 -14.64 -4.51
CA PHE A 175 6.60 -13.31 -5.01
C PHE A 175 7.44 -12.53 -4.00
N GLU A 176 8.37 -11.72 -4.50
CA GLU A 176 9.08 -10.75 -3.69
C GLU A 176 8.08 -9.76 -3.05
N HIS A 177 8.27 -9.41 -1.77
CA HIS A 177 7.46 -8.40 -1.10
C HIS A 177 7.48 -7.11 -1.90
N GLN A 178 6.30 -6.62 -2.28
CA GLN A 178 6.17 -5.38 -3.02
C GLN A 178 6.32 -4.20 -2.06
N ILE A 179 7.20 -3.26 -2.39
CA ILE A 179 7.46 -2.07 -1.59
C ILE A 179 6.55 -0.95 -2.08
N THR A 180 5.88 -0.27 -1.16
CA THR A 180 5.04 0.88 -1.47
C THR A 180 5.86 2.15 -1.55
N PHE A 181 5.44 3.09 -2.42
CA PHE A 181 6.03 4.42 -2.48
C PHE A 181 4.94 5.50 -2.49
N ASP A 182 5.26 6.69 -2.00
CA ASP A 182 4.29 7.75 -1.82
C ASP A 182 4.13 8.57 -3.09
N VAL A 183 3.03 8.35 -3.82
CA VAL A 183 2.71 9.08 -5.06
C VAL A 183 2.49 10.58 -4.87
N ARG A 184 2.40 11.07 -3.65
CA ARG A 184 2.31 12.51 -3.34
C ARG A 184 3.65 13.20 -3.44
N GLN A 185 4.75 12.45 -3.34
CA GLN A 185 6.11 12.97 -3.52
C GLN A 185 6.32 13.36 -5.00
N PRO A 186 6.89 14.52 -5.32
CA PRO A 186 7.04 14.98 -6.71
C PRO A 186 7.81 14.02 -7.61
N LYS A 187 8.88 13.39 -7.11
CA LYS A 187 9.69 12.42 -7.82
C LYS A 187 8.91 11.15 -8.12
N THR A 188 8.23 10.62 -7.10
CA THR A 188 7.34 9.45 -7.23
C THR A 188 6.18 9.73 -8.16
N HIS A 189 5.56 10.90 -8.05
CA HIS A 189 4.48 11.30 -8.95
C HIS A 189 4.94 11.28 -10.41
N LYS A 190 6.09 11.90 -10.70
CA LYS A 190 6.65 11.90 -12.05
C LYS A 190 6.87 10.49 -12.57
N TYR A 191 7.52 9.64 -11.79
CA TYR A 191 7.76 8.24 -12.12
C TYR A 191 6.45 7.47 -12.38
N SER A 192 5.48 7.58 -11.49
CA SER A 192 4.18 6.91 -11.60
C SER A 192 3.42 7.36 -12.86
N MET A 193 3.48 8.66 -13.20
CA MET A 193 2.86 9.18 -14.41
C MET A 193 3.56 8.69 -15.69
N GLU A 194 4.87 8.53 -15.68
CA GLU A 194 5.62 7.95 -16.81
C GLU A 194 5.25 6.47 -16.99
N ARG A 195 5.15 5.72 -15.90
CA ARG A 195 4.70 4.32 -15.90
C ARG A 195 3.29 4.17 -16.44
N LEU A 196 2.36 5.01 -15.98
CA LEU A 196 0.97 5.00 -16.48
C LEU A 196 0.91 5.32 -17.97
N ARG A 197 1.66 6.32 -18.46
CA ARG A 197 1.72 6.62 -19.89
C ARG A 197 2.26 5.46 -20.73
N LYS A 198 3.30 4.80 -20.21
CA LYS A 198 3.84 3.59 -20.83
C LYS A 198 2.78 2.48 -20.90
N PHE A 199 2.09 2.20 -19.78
CA PHE A 199 1.02 1.22 -19.75
C PHE A 199 -0.08 1.52 -20.78
N ILE A 200 -0.53 2.77 -20.89
CA ILE A 200 -1.51 3.20 -21.89
C ILE A 200 -1.02 2.93 -23.31
N ALA A 201 0.22 3.25 -23.59
CA ALA A 201 0.81 3.07 -24.93
C ALA A 201 0.97 1.59 -25.31
N GLU A 202 1.27 0.73 -24.34
CA GLU A 202 1.43 -0.72 -24.53
C GLU A 202 0.08 -1.48 -24.59
N HIS A 203 -1.01 -0.85 -24.12
CA HIS A 203 -2.34 -1.47 -24.06
C HIS A 203 -3.41 -0.66 -24.82
N PRO A 204 -3.22 -0.41 -26.12
CA PRO A 204 -4.13 0.44 -26.92
C PRO A 204 -5.55 -0.12 -27.04
N TYR A 205 -5.74 -1.40 -26.72
CA TYR A 205 -7.03 -2.09 -26.72
C TYR A 205 -7.86 -1.81 -25.46
N VAL A 206 -7.28 -1.24 -24.42
CA VAL A 206 -7.97 -0.93 -23.15
C VAL A 206 -8.80 0.33 -23.31
N ASN A 207 -10.10 0.23 -23.01
CA ASN A 207 -11.03 1.35 -23.06
C ASN A 207 -11.12 2.12 -21.75
N VAL A 208 -10.97 1.42 -20.60
CA VAL A 208 -11.06 1.99 -19.27
C VAL A 208 -9.96 1.43 -18.39
N ILE A 209 -9.20 2.30 -17.76
CA ILE A 209 -8.22 1.92 -16.76
C ILE A 209 -8.85 2.04 -15.38
N ARG A 210 -8.88 0.93 -14.65
CA ARG A 210 -9.26 0.85 -13.26
C ARG A 210 -8.04 1.09 -12.40
N TYR A 211 -7.90 2.30 -11.94
CA TYR A 211 -6.77 2.69 -11.10
C TYR A 211 -6.96 2.15 -9.70
N THR A 212 -6.07 1.28 -9.24
CA THR A 212 -6.18 0.63 -7.95
C THR A 212 -5.10 1.13 -7.00
N THR A 213 -5.54 1.86 -5.99
CA THR A 213 -4.72 2.30 -4.85
C THR A 213 -5.26 1.72 -3.54
N PHE A 214 -6.02 0.64 -3.64
CA PHE A 214 -7.04 0.24 -2.67
C PHE A 214 -6.57 0.20 -1.22
N PHE A 215 -5.37 -0.30 -0.95
CA PHE A 215 -4.91 -0.43 0.43
C PHE A 215 -3.89 0.63 0.88
N HIS A 216 -3.42 1.49 -0.01
CA HIS A 216 -2.57 2.62 0.39
C HIS A 216 -3.30 3.68 1.22
N GLN A 217 -4.64 3.65 1.19
CA GLN A 217 -5.48 4.60 1.91
C GLN A 217 -5.94 4.05 3.27
N PHE A 218 -5.81 2.76 3.50
CA PHE A 218 -6.07 2.16 4.79
C PHE A 218 -4.77 2.13 5.57
N THR A 219 -4.50 3.20 6.28
CA THR A 219 -3.49 3.20 7.34
C THR A 219 -3.95 2.16 8.35
N LEU A 220 -3.14 1.13 8.56
CA LEU A 220 -3.31 0.26 9.71
C LEU A 220 -2.97 1.11 10.93
N ILE A 221 -4.00 1.60 11.61
CA ILE A 221 -3.89 2.30 12.89
C ILE A 221 -3.86 1.24 13.98
#